data_76722c06ba2099c5c3a05b1ac601c279
#
_entry.id   76722c06ba2099c5c3a05b1ac601c279
#
_cell.length_a   1.000
_cell.length_b   1.000
_cell.length_c   1.000
_cell.angle_alpha   90.00
_cell.angle_beta   90.00
_cell.angle_gamma   90.00
#
_symmetry.space_group_name_H-M   'P 1'
#
loop_
_entity.id
_entity.type
_entity.pdbx_description
1 polymer ?
#
loop_
_entity_poly.entity_id
_entity_poly.type
_entity_poly.pdbx_seq_one_letter_code
_entity_poly.pdbx_strand_id
1 'polypeptide(L)'
;ASTMLPLSRPEFMNIHPCAPEDQVEGYTELIENLSAYLCEITGFKGCTLQPNSGAAGEYTGLRVIRAYLESIGQGHRNIVLLPASAHGTNPASAVQCGFTTVTVKCDDKGNIDLEDFRAKAEANKDNLAASMITYPSTHGIFEVDIKEMCDIVHACGGQLYMDGANMNAQVGLTNPGTIGADVCHLSLHKTFSSPHGGGGPGVGPICVAAHLVPFLPQHPILWGSDLNTVSAAPYGSAGILPITYAYIRMLGTEGLETVTKTAILNANYLAAKFKDTYGIVYTGATG
;
A
#
# COMPACT_ATOMS: atom_id res chain seq x y z
N ALA A 1 -16.68 17.81 5.66
CA ALA A 1 -16.69 19.20 5.17
C ALA A 1 -15.51 20.01 5.72
N SER A 2 -15.27 20.02 7.04
CA SER A 2 -14.18 20.82 7.66
C SER A 2 -12.78 20.43 7.19
N THR A 3 -12.52 19.18 6.91
CA THR A 3 -11.23 18.71 6.36
C THR A 3 -10.96 19.23 4.95
N MET A 4 -11.98 19.69 4.23
CA MET A 4 -11.83 20.27 2.89
C MET A 4 -11.45 21.77 2.90
N LEU A 5 -11.53 22.43 4.05
CA LEU A 5 -11.21 23.87 4.15
C LEU A 5 -9.79 24.22 3.66
N PRO A 6 -8.74 23.41 3.91
CA PRO A 6 -7.41 23.73 3.40
C PRO A 6 -7.35 23.93 1.89
N LEU A 7 -8.19 23.20 1.11
CA LEU A 7 -8.22 23.35 -0.34
C LEU A 7 -8.70 24.72 -0.84
N SER A 8 -9.33 25.51 0.02
CA SER A 8 -9.77 26.88 -0.30
C SER A 8 -8.75 27.94 0.10
N ARG A 9 -7.62 27.55 0.71
CA ARG A 9 -6.61 28.48 1.20
C ARG A 9 -5.44 28.57 0.21
N PRO A 10 -5.07 29.78 -0.23
CA PRO A 10 -3.97 29.96 -1.17
C PRO A 10 -2.62 29.46 -0.61
N GLU A 11 -2.45 29.50 0.71
CA GLU A 11 -1.26 29.01 1.41
C GLU A 11 -1.02 27.50 1.19
N PHE A 12 -2.05 26.75 0.82
CA PHE A 12 -1.96 25.34 0.49
C PHE A 12 -2.05 25.03 -1.01
N MET A 13 -2.78 25.85 -1.76
CA MET A 13 -3.13 25.53 -3.16
C MET A 13 -2.30 26.30 -4.20
N ASN A 14 -1.76 27.46 -3.84
CA ASN A 14 -1.03 28.33 -4.77
C ASN A 14 0.49 28.19 -4.63
N ILE A 15 0.97 26.97 -4.32
CA ILE A 15 2.41 26.67 -4.16
C ILE A 15 2.85 25.77 -5.30
N HIS A 16 3.97 26.13 -5.94
CA HIS A 16 4.58 25.29 -6.95
C HIS A 16 5.19 24.02 -6.32
N PRO A 17 5.03 22.82 -6.92
CA PRO A 17 5.57 21.59 -6.35
C PRO A 17 7.07 21.57 -6.08
N CYS A 18 7.84 22.35 -6.81
CA CYS A 18 9.30 22.49 -6.65
C CYS A 18 9.67 23.86 -6.07
N ALA A 19 8.83 24.46 -5.24
CA ALA A 19 9.20 25.68 -4.51
C ALA A 19 10.40 25.40 -3.59
N PRO A 20 11.31 26.37 -3.38
CA PRO A 20 12.43 26.22 -2.43
C PRO A 20 11.94 25.88 -1.02
N GLU A 21 12.65 25.00 -0.31
CA GLU A 21 12.24 24.49 1.00
C GLU A 21 12.06 25.59 2.05
N ASP A 22 12.90 26.62 2.00
CA ASP A 22 12.83 27.81 2.87
C ASP A 22 11.59 28.68 2.65
N GLN A 23 10.85 28.44 1.56
CA GLN A 23 9.58 29.13 1.27
C GLN A 23 8.34 28.27 1.57
N VAL A 24 8.54 27.02 1.95
CA VAL A 24 7.46 26.05 2.15
C VAL A 24 7.62 25.24 3.44
N GLU A 25 8.24 25.81 4.47
CA GLU A 25 8.53 25.15 5.76
C GLU A 25 7.30 24.44 6.36
N GLY A 26 6.11 25.08 6.29
CA GLY A 26 4.87 24.47 6.80
C GLY A 26 4.44 23.23 6.03
N TYR A 27 4.70 23.17 4.70
CA TYR A 27 4.48 21.94 3.93
C TYR A 27 5.51 20.87 4.24
N THR A 28 6.76 21.24 4.43
CA THR A 28 7.83 20.31 4.82
C THR A 28 7.48 19.63 6.15
N GLU A 29 7.13 20.40 7.16
CA GLU A 29 6.69 19.88 8.47
C GLU A 29 5.44 18.96 8.33
N LEU A 30 4.45 19.38 7.54
CA LEU A 30 3.26 18.57 7.31
C LEU A 30 3.60 17.22 6.66
N ILE A 31 4.46 17.22 5.65
CA ILE A 31 4.87 16.02 4.89
C ILE A 31 5.68 15.07 5.79
N GLU A 32 6.61 15.60 6.57
CA GLU A 32 7.39 14.81 7.53
C GLU A 32 6.51 14.16 8.59
N ASN A 33 5.62 14.93 9.21
CA ASN A 33 4.67 14.43 10.19
C ASN A 33 3.71 13.39 9.59
N LEU A 34 3.18 13.65 8.39
CA LEU A 34 2.30 12.69 7.72
C LEU A 34 3.04 11.39 7.40
N SER A 35 4.26 11.49 6.90
CA SER A 35 5.10 10.31 6.62
C SER A 35 5.38 9.50 7.89
N ALA A 36 5.65 10.17 9.01
CA ALA A 36 5.84 9.53 10.31
C ALA A 36 4.55 8.81 10.79
N TYR A 37 3.38 9.44 10.64
CA TYR A 37 2.10 8.82 10.97
C TYR A 37 1.82 7.58 10.11
N LEU A 38 2.09 7.65 8.82
CA LEU A 38 1.90 6.51 7.93
C LEU A 38 2.88 5.37 8.25
N CYS A 39 4.13 5.68 8.62
CA CYS A 39 5.08 4.67 9.10
C CYS A 39 4.59 3.99 10.38
N GLU A 40 4.07 4.74 11.35
CA GLU A 40 3.53 4.18 12.58
C GLU A 40 2.29 3.33 12.33
N ILE A 41 1.34 3.82 11.53
CA ILE A 41 0.12 3.08 11.16
C ILE A 41 0.44 1.76 10.45
N THR A 42 1.46 1.74 9.60
CA THR A 42 1.84 0.56 8.82
C THR A 42 2.88 -0.33 9.48
N GLY A 43 3.53 0.15 10.56
CA GLY A 43 4.61 -0.56 11.24
C GLY A 43 5.96 -0.53 10.49
N PHE A 44 6.10 0.34 9.49
CA PHE A 44 7.29 0.45 8.65
C PHE A 44 8.25 1.56 9.09
N LYS A 45 9.41 1.66 8.41
CA LYS A 45 10.51 2.56 8.78
C LYS A 45 10.76 3.69 7.80
N GLY A 46 10.21 3.62 6.60
CA GLY A 46 10.29 4.68 5.60
C GLY A 46 9.01 4.79 4.80
N CYS A 47 8.71 6.00 4.36
CA CYS A 47 7.54 6.31 3.55
C CYS A 47 7.92 7.31 2.46
N THR A 48 7.29 7.19 1.28
CA THR A 48 7.33 8.23 0.26
C THR A 48 5.91 8.59 -0.19
N LEU A 49 5.67 9.88 -0.37
CA LEU A 49 4.41 10.43 -0.86
C LEU A 49 4.47 10.76 -2.37
N GLN A 50 5.55 10.38 -3.05
CA GLN A 50 5.77 10.73 -4.45
C GLN A 50 4.76 10.07 -5.41
N PRO A 51 4.33 8.80 -5.25
CA PRO A 51 3.37 8.19 -6.17
C PRO A 51 2.03 8.93 -6.15
N ASN A 52 1.50 9.23 -7.34
CA ASN A 52 0.28 10.03 -7.50
C ASN A 52 -1.01 9.20 -7.69
N SER A 53 -0.95 7.89 -7.46
CA SER A 53 -2.10 6.99 -7.50
C SER A 53 -1.76 5.65 -6.85
N GLY A 54 -2.77 4.80 -6.59
CA GLY A 54 -2.56 3.43 -6.11
C GLY A 54 -1.68 2.61 -7.07
N ALA A 55 -1.98 2.63 -8.35
CA ALA A 55 -1.19 1.92 -9.37
C ALA A 55 0.26 2.46 -9.46
N ALA A 56 0.47 3.78 -9.33
CA ALA A 56 1.80 4.34 -9.22
C ALA A 56 2.53 3.88 -7.94
N GLY A 57 1.80 3.70 -6.84
CA GLY A 57 2.31 3.09 -5.60
C GLY A 57 2.73 1.64 -5.81
N GLU A 58 1.92 0.84 -6.51
CA GLU A 58 2.28 -0.55 -6.86
C GLU A 58 3.58 -0.60 -7.66
N TYR A 59 3.65 0.17 -8.73
CA TYR A 59 4.85 0.29 -9.56
C TYR A 59 6.06 0.72 -8.73
N THR A 60 5.91 1.73 -7.88
CA THR A 60 6.99 2.26 -7.04
C THR A 60 7.52 1.21 -6.07
N GLY A 61 6.64 0.52 -5.36
CA GLY A 61 7.05 -0.52 -4.40
C GLY A 61 7.79 -1.68 -5.08
N LEU A 62 7.34 -2.09 -6.26
CA LEU A 62 8.03 -3.12 -7.04
C LEU A 62 9.38 -2.63 -7.59
N ARG A 63 9.50 -1.35 -7.97
CA ARG A 63 10.79 -0.73 -8.33
C ARG A 63 11.77 -0.72 -7.17
N VAL A 64 11.30 -0.42 -5.96
CA VAL A 64 12.11 -0.47 -4.72
C VAL A 64 12.61 -1.89 -4.47
N ILE A 65 11.75 -2.90 -4.59
CA ILE A 65 12.15 -4.32 -4.47
C ILE A 65 13.21 -4.68 -5.52
N ARG A 66 13.01 -4.29 -6.77
CA ARG A 66 13.99 -4.56 -7.84
C ARG A 66 15.34 -3.93 -7.54
N ALA A 67 15.36 -2.65 -7.18
CA ALA A 67 16.61 -1.94 -6.86
C ALA A 67 17.34 -2.58 -5.67
N TYR A 68 16.60 -3.01 -4.64
CA TYR A 68 17.17 -3.76 -3.53
C TYR A 68 17.79 -5.08 -3.99
N LEU A 69 17.07 -5.90 -4.76
CA LEU A 69 17.58 -7.18 -5.26
C LEU A 69 18.82 -7.00 -6.14
N GLU A 70 18.84 -5.98 -6.98
CA GLU A 70 20.02 -5.63 -7.79
C GLU A 70 21.22 -5.26 -6.91
N SER A 71 20.98 -4.48 -5.84
CA SER A 71 22.04 -4.04 -4.92
C SER A 71 22.74 -5.17 -4.17
N ILE A 72 22.02 -6.27 -3.94
CA ILE A 72 22.56 -7.46 -3.27
C ILE A 72 22.99 -8.55 -4.25
N GLY A 73 23.13 -8.22 -5.54
CA GLY A 73 23.56 -9.15 -6.59
C GLY A 73 22.52 -10.19 -7.00
N GLN A 74 21.26 -9.99 -6.65
CA GLN A 74 20.14 -10.88 -6.97
C GLN A 74 19.18 -10.30 -8.04
N GLY A 75 19.68 -9.44 -8.92
CA GLY A 75 18.90 -8.82 -10.00
C GLY A 75 18.31 -9.81 -11.03
N HIS A 76 18.76 -11.07 -11.01
CA HIS A 76 18.19 -12.15 -11.83
C HIS A 76 16.79 -12.58 -11.37
N ARG A 77 16.40 -12.31 -10.12
CA ARG A 77 15.08 -12.65 -9.58
C ARG A 77 14.02 -11.84 -10.28
N ASN A 78 13.11 -12.49 -10.99
CA ASN A 78 12.15 -11.85 -11.84
C ASN A 78 10.73 -12.42 -11.73
N ILE A 79 10.49 -13.36 -10.83
CA ILE A 79 9.17 -13.98 -10.62
C ILE A 79 8.43 -13.26 -9.49
N VAL A 80 7.15 -12.92 -9.74
CA VAL A 80 6.22 -12.40 -8.74
C VAL A 80 5.02 -13.35 -8.63
N LEU A 81 4.75 -13.85 -7.42
CA LEU A 81 3.54 -14.64 -7.15
C LEU A 81 2.35 -13.71 -6.92
N LEU A 82 1.23 -14.03 -7.54
CA LEU A 82 -0.03 -13.29 -7.43
C LEU A 82 -1.19 -14.23 -7.18
N PRO A 83 -1.97 -14.06 -6.10
CA PRO A 83 -3.21 -14.79 -5.92
C PRO A 83 -4.20 -14.51 -7.06
N ALA A 84 -5.05 -15.48 -7.39
CA ALA A 84 -6.13 -15.29 -8.35
C ALA A 84 -7.13 -14.19 -7.93
N SER A 85 -7.18 -13.91 -6.62
CA SER A 85 -7.94 -12.80 -6.03
C SER A 85 -7.26 -11.43 -6.15
N ALA A 86 -6.03 -11.32 -6.69
CA ALA A 86 -5.32 -10.06 -6.81
C ALA A 86 -6.09 -9.05 -7.67
N HIS A 87 -5.98 -7.77 -7.33
CA HIS A 87 -6.53 -6.71 -8.17
C HIS A 87 -5.87 -6.73 -9.56
N GLY A 88 -6.65 -6.44 -10.60
CA GLY A 88 -6.16 -6.50 -12.00
C GLY A 88 -4.97 -5.60 -12.32
N THR A 89 -4.70 -4.57 -11.51
CA THR A 89 -3.52 -3.71 -11.66
C THR A 89 -2.23 -4.36 -11.14
N ASN A 90 -2.31 -5.32 -10.21
CA ASN A 90 -1.11 -5.95 -9.65
C ASN A 90 -0.27 -6.68 -10.71
N PRO A 91 -0.84 -7.57 -11.57
CA PRO A 91 -0.06 -8.18 -12.65
C PRO A 91 0.46 -7.14 -13.66
N ALA A 92 -0.31 -6.10 -13.96
CA ALA A 92 0.12 -5.04 -14.87
C ALA A 92 1.33 -4.28 -14.32
N SER A 93 1.29 -3.88 -13.05
CA SER A 93 2.41 -3.21 -12.37
C SER A 93 3.65 -4.09 -12.30
N ALA A 94 3.49 -5.40 -12.05
CA ALA A 94 4.60 -6.35 -12.04
C ALA A 94 5.27 -6.44 -13.43
N VAL A 95 4.49 -6.59 -14.48
CA VAL A 95 5.01 -6.64 -15.87
C VAL A 95 5.68 -5.31 -16.25
N GLN A 96 5.11 -4.18 -15.85
CA GLN A 96 5.71 -2.86 -16.10
C GLN A 96 7.08 -2.70 -15.43
N CYS A 97 7.29 -3.36 -14.27
CA CYS A 97 8.60 -3.42 -13.60
C CYS A 97 9.53 -4.49 -14.20
N GLY A 98 9.16 -5.20 -15.26
CA GLY A 98 9.95 -6.24 -15.89
C GLY A 98 9.94 -7.58 -15.14
N PHE A 99 8.93 -7.83 -14.30
CA PHE A 99 8.71 -9.12 -13.66
C PHE A 99 7.80 -10.01 -14.49
N THR A 100 7.93 -11.31 -14.28
CA THR A 100 7.02 -12.33 -14.79
C THR A 100 6.10 -12.78 -13.65
N THR A 101 4.80 -12.89 -13.92
CA THR A 101 3.82 -13.25 -12.90
C THR A 101 3.49 -14.74 -12.92
N VAL A 102 3.34 -15.32 -11.73
CA VAL A 102 2.87 -16.68 -11.53
C VAL A 102 1.63 -16.63 -10.64
N THR A 103 0.50 -17.09 -11.17
CA THR A 103 -0.78 -17.03 -10.46
C THR A 103 -0.90 -18.18 -9.47
N VAL A 104 -1.27 -17.88 -8.23
CA VAL A 104 -1.62 -18.82 -7.17
C VAL A 104 -3.13 -18.97 -7.10
N LYS A 105 -3.62 -20.18 -6.92
CA LYS A 105 -5.05 -20.49 -6.82
C LYS A 105 -5.64 -19.94 -5.52
N CYS A 106 -6.95 -19.72 -5.54
CA CYS A 106 -7.77 -19.57 -4.34
C CYS A 106 -8.67 -20.78 -4.18
N ASP A 107 -9.04 -21.09 -2.94
CA ASP A 107 -10.01 -22.15 -2.61
C ASP A 107 -11.45 -21.69 -2.88
N ASP A 108 -12.41 -22.60 -2.69
CA ASP A 108 -13.84 -22.33 -2.91
C ASP A 108 -14.43 -21.34 -1.90
N LYS A 109 -13.73 -21.05 -0.79
CA LYS A 109 -14.10 -20.03 0.21
C LYS A 109 -13.50 -18.66 -0.07
N GLY A 110 -12.63 -18.58 -1.08
CA GLY A 110 -11.97 -17.37 -1.55
C GLY A 110 -10.62 -17.08 -0.88
N ASN A 111 -10.14 -17.95 0.03
CA ASN A 111 -8.79 -17.84 0.58
C ASN A 111 -7.74 -18.29 -0.43
N ILE A 112 -6.52 -17.81 -0.25
CA ILE A 112 -5.35 -18.27 -1.04
C ILE A 112 -5.08 -19.73 -0.67
N ASP A 113 -4.93 -20.59 -1.69
CA ASP A 113 -4.53 -21.98 -1.50
C ASP A 113 -3.05 -22.04 -1.05
N LEU A 114 -2.84 -22.30 0.24
CA LEU A 114 -1.51 -22.30 0.85
C LEU A 114 -0.59 -23.38 0.29
N GLU A 115 -1.15 -24.55 -0.09
CA GLU A 115 -0.34 -25.64 -0.67
C GLU A 115 0.15 -25.24 -2.08
N ASP A 116 -0.74 -24.69 -2.91
CA ASP A 116 -0.38 -24.17 -4.24
C ASP A 116 0.60 -22.99 -4.12
N PHE A 117 0.41 -22.12 -3.13
CA PHE A 117 1.32 -21.00 -2.84
C PHE A 117 2.74 -21.50 -2.53
N ARG A 118 2.85 -22.44 -1.57
CA ARG A 118 4.13 -23.05 -1.18
C ARG A 118 4.80 -23.75 -2.35
N ALA A 119 4.07 -24.60 -3.07
CA ALA A 119 4.60 -25.32 -4.22
C ALA A 119 5.17 -24.39 -5.29
N LYS A 120 4.47 -23.28 -5.58
CA LYS A 120 4.92 -22.29 -6.57
C LYS A 120 6.08 -21.43 -6.07
N ALA A 121 6.13 -21.10 -4.78
CA ALA A 121 7.24 -20.39 -4.19
C ALA A 121 8.53 -21.26 -4.27
N GLU A 122 8.45 -22.53 -3.88
CA GLU A 122 9.56 -23.46 -3.91
C GLU A 122 10.04 -23.77 -5.34
N ALA A 123 9.11 -23.98 -6.27
CA ALA A 123 9.43 -24.20 -7.68
C ALA A 123 10.17 -23.02 -8.34
N ASN A 124 9.98 -21.82 -7.82
CA ASN A 124 10.57 -20.59 -8.35
C ASN A 124 11.60 -19.95 -7.39
N LYS A 125 12.02 -20.64 -6.33
CA LYS A 125 12.80 -20.05 -5.24
C LYS A 125 14.06 -19.31 -5.69
N ASP A 126 14.73 -19.79 -6.74
CA ASP A 126 15.96 -19.17 -7.24
C ASP A 126 15.68 -17.86 -8.01
N ASN A 127 14.46 -17.68 -8.51
CA ASN A 127 14.03 -16.52 -9.29
C ASN A 127 12.91 -15.72 -8.62
N LEU A 128 12.45 -16.12 -7.43
CA LEU A 128 11.37 -15.43 -6.73
C LEU A 128 11.84 -14.05 -6.25
N ALA A 129 11.27 -13.00 -6.85
CA ALA A 129 11.52 -11.61 -6.46
C ALA A 129 10.56 -11.16 -5.35
N ALA A 130 9.28 -11.46 -5.52
CA ALA A 130 8.24 -11.02 -4.58
C ALA A 130 6.97 -11.87 -4.67
N SER A 131 6.11 -11.71 -3.68
CA SER A 131 4.68 -12.01 -3.79
C SER A 131 3.90 -10.73 -3.49
N MET A 132 2.84 -10.44 -4.27
CA MET A 132 1.91 -9.34 -3.99
C MET A 132 0.60 -9.92 -3.46
N ILE A 133 0.22 -9.54 -2.26
CA ILE A 133 -1.00 -10.01 -1.59
C ILE A 133 -1.82 -8.81 -1.15
N THR A 134 -3.11 -8.78 -1.52
CA THR A 134 -4.08 -7.82 -1.00
C THR A 134 -4.61 -8.34 0.34
N TYR A 135 -4.57 -7.53 1.40
CA TYR A 135 -5.02 -7.95 2.73
C TYR A 135 -5.79 -6.84 3.45
N PRO A 136 -7.05 -7.06 3.87
CA PRO A 136 -7.89 -8.19 3.46
C PRO A 136 -8.01 -8.31 1.94
N SER A 137 -8.37 -9.50 1.43
CA SER A 137 -8.39 -9.76 -0.01
C SER A 137 -9.45 -8.94 -0.75
N THR A 138 -9.40 -8.92 -2.10
CA THR A 138 -10.45 -8.31 -2.92
C THR A 138 -11.81 -9.00 -2.75
N HIS A 139 -11.84 -10.23 -2.22
CA HIS A 139 -13.05 -10.94 -1.84
C HIS A 139 -13.61 -10.47 -0.48
N GLY A 140 -12.92 -9.58 0.23
CA GLY A 140 -13.33 -9.04 1.53
C GLY A 140 -13.06 -9.98 2.71
N ILE A 141 -12.17 -10.94 2.57
CA ILE A 141 -11.83 -11.92 3.60
C ILE A 141 -10.40 -11.74 4.11
N PHE A 142 -10.16 -12.09 5.37
CA PHE A 142 -8.82 -12.16 5.95
C PHE A 142 -8.17 -13.51 5.63
N GLU A 143 -6.92 -13.46 5.16
CA GLU A 143 -6.10 -14.65 4.97
C GLU A 143 -5.55 -15.10 6.33
N VAL A 144 -6.03 -16.25 6.82
CA VAL A 144 -5.62 -16.77 8.13
C VAL A 144 -4.15 -17.15 8.17
N ASP A 145 -3.60 -17.57 7.03
CA ASP A 145 -2.23 -18.05 6.88
C ASP A 145 -1.26 -16.97 6.37
N ILE A 146 -1.66 -15.69 6.43
CA ILE A 146 -0.86 -14.58 5.85
C ILE A 146 0.58 -14.54 6.39
N LYS A 147 0.79 -14.83 7.68
CA LYS A 147 2.14 -14.85 8.28
C LYS A 147 2.98 -15.99 7.72
N GLU A 148 2.39 -17.18 7.56
CA GLU A 148 3.08 -18.32 6.95
C GLU A 148 3.43 -18.04 5.49
N MET A 149 2.56 -17.34 4.75
CA MET A 149 2.87 -16.89 3.38
C MET A 149 4.07 -15.93 3.35
N CYS A 150 4.16 -15.01 4.33
CA CYS A 150 5.32 -14.13 4.47
C CYS A 150 6.61 -14.97 4.69
N ASP A 151 6.56 -15.91 5.61
CA ASP A 151 7.71 -16.77 5.94
C ASP A 151 8.16 -17.61 4.74
N ILE A 152 7.21 -18.14 3.97
CA ILE A 152 7.50 -18.90 2.73
C ILE A 152 8.25 -18.03 1.71
N VAL A 153 7.75 -16.80 1.46
CA VAL A 153 8.37 -15.88 0.50
C VAL A 153 9.80 -15.52 0.94
N HIS A 154 9.97 -15.18 2.22
CA HIS A 154 11.28 -14.83 2.78
C HIS A 154 12.26 -16.02 2.75
N ALA A 155 11.80 -17.23 3.07
CA ALA A 155 12.62 -18.44 2.99
C ALA A 155 13.10 -18.74 1.56
N CYS A 156 12.35 -18.30 0.55
CA CYS A 156 12.72 -18.36 -0.87
C CYS A 156 13.55 -17.16 -1.34
N GLY A 157 13.90 -16.22 -0.45
CA GLY A 157 14.69 -15.02 -0.78
C GLY A 157 13.93 -13.89 -1.47
N GLY A 158 12.60 -13.98 -1.55
CA GLY A 158 11.72 -12.94 -2.08
C GLY A 158 11.32 -11.90 -1.03
N GLN A 159 10.58 -10.87 -1.48
CA GLN A 159 10.01 -9.83 -0.63
C GLN A 159 8.48 -9.91 -0.64
N LEU A 160 7.83 -9.66 0.51
CA LEU A 160 6.38 -9.61 0.53
C LEU A 160 5.89 -8.17 0.32
N TYR A 161 5.16 -7.98 -0.77
CA TYR A 161 4.43 -6.76 -1.09
C TYR A 161 2.98 -6.90 -0.64
N MET A 162 2.55 -6.08 0.31
CA MET A 162 1.15 -6.02 0.70
C MET A 162 0.44 -4.89 -0.04
N ASP A 163 -0.59 -5.24 -0.80
CA ASP A 163 -1.53 -4.25 -1.35
C ASP A 163 -2.45 -3.77 -0.22
N GLY A 164 -2.12 -2.60 0.31
CA GLY A 164 -2.85 -1.90 1.35
C GLY A 164 -3.67 -0.73 0.81
N ALA A 165 -4.08 -0.78 -0.46
CA ALA A 165 -4.92 0.26 -1.06
C ALA A 165 -6.16 0.55 -0.22
N ASN A 166 -6.68 -0.44 0.49
CA ASN A 166 -7.73 -0.29 1.49
C ASN A 166 -7.26 -0.82 2.85
N MET A 167 -7.03 0.08 3.80
CA MET A 167 -6.63 -0.21 5.18
C MET A 167 -7.80 -0.14 6.17
N ASN A 168 -9.06 -0.02 5.69
CA ASN A 168 -10.24 0.17 6.55
C ASN A 168 -10.48 -0.95 7.56
N ALA A 169 -9.89 -2.12 7.37
CA ALA A 169 -10.02 -3.25 8.29
C ALA A 169 -8.72 -3.55 9.06
N GLN A 170 -7.70 -2.69 8.97
CA GLN A 170 -6.40 -2.92 9.62
C GLN A 170 -6.02 -1.83 10.62
N VAL A 171 -6.23 -0.54 10.28
CA VAL A 171 -5.71 0.60 11.06
C VAL A 171 -6.09 0.51 12.54
N GLY A 172 -5.09 0.52 13.40
CA GLY A 172 -5.27 0.42 14.86
C GLY A 172 -5.52 -0.99 15.40
N LEU A 173 -5.79 -2.00 14.55
CA LEU A 173 -5.99 -3.40 14.95
C LEU A 173 -4.81 -4.30 14.59
N THR A 174 -4.24 -4.07 13.41
CA THR A 174 -3.03 -4.74 12.92
C THR A 174 -2.33 -3.82 11.92
N ASN A 175 -1.16 -4.22 11.45
CA ASN A 175 -0.44 -3.49 10.43
C ASN A 175 0.44 -4.39 9.56
N PRO A 176 0.76 -3.97 8.33
CA PRO A 176 1.58 -4.73 7.40
C PRO A 176 2.95 -5.15 7.94
N GLY A 177 3.63 -4.27 8.67
CA GLY A 177 4.96 -4.57 9.23
C GLY A 177 4.91 -5.68 10.28
N THR A 178 3.90 -5.71 11.16
CA THR A 178 3.72 -6.78 12.16
C THR A 178 3.29 -8.10 11.52
N ILE A 179 2.57 -8.04 10.40
CA ILE A 179 2.18 -9.23 9.64
C ILE A 179 3.39 -9.89 9.01
N GLY A 180 4.40 -9.10 8.60
CA GLY A 180 5.63 -9.60 7.96
C GLY A 180 5.82 -9.11 6.53
N ALA A 181 5.07 -8.08 6.10
CA ALA A 181 5.28 -7.47 4.79
C ALA A 181 6.55 -6.59 4.80
N ASP A 182 7.15 -6.42 3.62
CA ASP A 182 8.34 -5.60 3.39
C ASP A 182 7.98 -4.25 2.76
N VAL A 183 6.92 -4.22 1.95
CA VAL A 183 6.40 -3.04 1.27
C VAL A 183 4.89 -3.03 1.35
N CYS A 184 4.31 -1.85 1.53
CA CYS A 184 2.87 -1.65 1.42
C CYS A 184 2.59 -0.33 0.72
N HIS A 185 1.72 -0.33 -0.30
CA HIS A 185 1.15 0.93 -0.79
C HIS A 185 -0.20 1.20 -0.13
N LEU A 186 -0.53 2.48 -0.04
CA LEU A 186 -1.78 2.98 0.49
C LEU A 186 -2.51 3.78 -0.58
N SER A 187 -3.83 3.88 -0.47
CA SER A 187 -4.62 4.84 -1.24
C SER A 187 -5.26 5.83 -0.27
N LEU A 188 -4.71 7.06 -0.21
CA LEU A 188 -5.20 8.07 0.76
C LEU A 188 -6.67 8.44 0.52
N HIS A 189 -7.16 8.27 -0.71
CA HIS A 189 -8.54 8.52 -1.10
C HIS A 189 -9.54 7.43 -0.68
N LYS A 190 -9.09 6.38 0.00
CA LYS A 190 -9.94 5.33 0.58
C LYS A 190 -10.00 5.50 2.10
N THR A 191 -9.05 4.94 2.81
CA THR A 191 -9.02 4.91 4.28
C THR A 191 -8.81 6.29 4.93
N PHE A 192 -8.08 7.20 4.26
CA PHE A 192 -7.65 8.48 4.84
C PHE A 192 -8.37 9.71 4.26
N SER A 193 -9.53 9.50 3.65
CA SER A 193 -10.51 10.54 3.25
C SER A 193 -10.01 11.61 2.28
N SER A 194 -8.89 11.43 1.59
CA SER A 194 -8.49 12.35 0.53
C SER A 194 -9.49 12.32 -0.62
N PRO A 195 -9.82 13.46 -1.24
CA PRO A 195 -10.64 13.49 -2.45
C PRO A 195 -9.86 12.89 -3.62
N HIS A 196 -10.58 12.26 -4.56
CA HIS A 196 -9.99 11.72 -5.80
C HIS A 196 -10.67 12.29 -7.06
N GLY A 197 -11.68 13.13 -6.90
CA GLY A 197 -12.34 13.88 -7.97
C GLY A 197 -12.92 13.02 -9.09
N GLY A 198 -13.31 11.78 -8.78
CA GLY A 198 -13.78 10.84 -9.81
C GLY A 198 -12.66 10.29 -10.71
N GLY A 199 -11.39 10.35 -10.25
CA GLY A 199 -10.20 9.92 -10.98
C GLY A 199 -9.22 11.06 -11.28
N GLY A 200 -9.20 12.07 -10.43
CA GLY A 200 -8.31 13.25 -10.53
C GLY A 200 -7.12 13.17 -9.57
N PRO A 201 -6.97 14.14 -8.63
CA PRO A 201 -5.83 14.20 -7.75
C PRO A 201 -5.72 12.95 -6.92
N GLY A 202 -4.50 12.46 -6.73
CA GLY A 202 -4.25 11.23 -5.96
C GLY A 202 -2.89 11.21 -5.32
N VAL A 203 -2.77 10.44 -4.24
CA VAL A 203 -1.50 10.08 -3.62
C VAL A 203 -1.59 8.62 -3.22
N GLY A 204 -0.64 7.83 -3.68
CA GLY A 204 -0.49 6.42 -3.37
C GLY A 204 0.83 6.17 -2.63
N PRO A 205 0.94 6.58 -1.34
CA PRO A 205 2.18 6.41 -0.60
C PRO A 205 2.61 4.96 -0.57
N ILE A 206 3.92 4.73 -0.57
CA ILE A 206 4.47 3.45 -0.15
C ILE A 206 5.20 3.60 1.17
N CYS A 207 5.02 2.59 2.03
CA CYS A 207 5.77 2.43 3.26
C CYS A 207 6.58 1.14 3.18
N VAL A 208 7.80 1.15 3.70
CA VAL A 208 8.75 0.05 3.51
C VAL A 208 9.50 -0.30 4.79
N ALA A 209 9.91 -1.57 4.88
CA ALA A 209 10.79 -2.08 5.90
C ALA A 209 12.18 -1.41 5.86
N ALA A 210 12.93 -1.48 6.96
CA ALA A 210 14.18 -0.74 7.13
C ALA A 210 15.22 -0.97 6.02
N HIS A 211 15.36 -2.21 5.54
CA HIS A 211 16.33 -2.56 4.50
C HIS A 211 16.00 -1.99 3.12
N LEU A 212 14.74 -1.58 2.90
CA LEU A 212 14.29 -1.00 1.65
C LEU A 212 14.30 0.54 1.63
N VAL A 213 14.47 1.19 2.78
CA VAL A 213 14.49 2.66 2.89
C VAL A 213 15.50 3.33 1.94
N PRO A 214 16.74 2.82 1.76
CA PRO A 214 17.71 3.43 0.86
C PRO A 214 17.29 3.44 -0.63
N PHE A 215 16.29 2.67 -1.00
CA PHE A 215 15.81 2.52 -2.38
C PHE A 215 14.52 3.30 -2.66
N LEU A 216 14.02 4.07 -1.68
CA LEU A 216 12.87 4.94 -1.88
C LEU A 216 13.16 6.00 -2.96
N PRO A 217 12.13 6.40 -3.73
CA PRO A 217 12.28 7.41 -4.78
C PRO A 217 12.94 8.70 -4.29
N GLN A 218 13.90 9.18 -5.04
CA GLN A 218 14.50 10.49 -4.93
C GLN A 218 13.88 11.45 -5.94
N HIS A 219 14.27 12.73 -5.91
CA HIS A 219 13.79 13.73 -6.84
C HIS A 219 14.95 14.61 -7.34
N PRO A 220 15.18 14.73 -8.65
CA PRO A 220 16.37 15.39 -9.21
C PRO A 220 16.42 16.87 -8.85
N ILE A 221 15.28 17.57 -8.78
CA ILE A 221 15.25 19.02 -8.49
C ILE A 221 15.43 19.28 -6.99
N LEU A 222 14.76 18.51 -6.11
CA LEU A 222 14.82 18.77 -4.67
C LEU A 222 16.03 18.13 -3.98
N TRP A 223 16.41 16.92 -4.42
CA TRP A 223 17.44 16.13 -3.72
C TRP A 223 18.63 15.76 -4.60
N GLY A 224 18.69 16.29 -5.82
CA GLY A 224 19.84 16.11 -6.73
C GLY A 224 20.06 14.68 -7.23
N SER A 225 19.08 13.81 -7.10
CA SER A 225 19.14 12.42 -7.53
C SER A 225 17.83 11.99 -8.19
N ASP A 226 17.95 11.21 -9.27
CA ASP A 226 16.82 10.61 -10.00
C ASP A 226 16.55 9.14 -9.60
N LEU A 227 17.21 8.65 -8.55
CA LEU A 227 17.05 7.28 -8.08
C LEU A 227 15.56 6.94 -7.90
N ASN A 228 15.10 5.96 -8.66
CA ASN A 228 13.72 5.46 -8.63
C ASN A 228 12.62 6.53 -8.75
N THR A 229 12.91 7.73 -9.25
CA THR A 229 11.90 8.78 -9.45
C THR A 229 10.73 8.25 -10.28
N VAL A 230 9.50 8.44 -9.81
CA VAL A 230 8.29 7.90 -10.44
C VAL A 230 7.26 8.97 -10.80
N SER A 231 7.45 10.20 -10.34
CA SER A 231 6.55 11.33 -10.60
C SER A 231 7.33 12.61 -10.79
N ALA A 232 6.84 13.48 -11.66
CA ALA A 232 7.42 14.82 -11.88
C ALA A 232 7.25 15.75 -10.67
N ALA A 233 6.17 15.56 -9.88
CA ALA A 233 5.97 16.24 -8.60
C ALA A 233 6.57 15.40 -7.46
N PRO A 234 7.29 16.01 -6.51
CA PRO A 234 8.01 15.26 -5.47
C PRO A 234 7.10 14.56 -4.46
N TYR A 235 5.85 15.01 -4.32
CA TYR A 235 4.92 14.55 -3.29
C TYR A 235 3.52 14.24 -3.83
N GLY A 236 3.44 13.67 -5.04
CA GLY A 236 2.17 13.35 -5.68
C GLY A 236 1.30 14.61 -5.86
N SER A 237 0.01 14.52 -5.55
CA SER A 237 -0.90 15.67 -5.52
C SER A 237 -0.85 16.36 -4.16
N ALA A 238 0.24 17.07 -3.87
CA ALA A 238 0.54 17.62 -2.54
C ALA A 238 -0.60 18.50 -1.95
N GLY A 239 -1.34 19.20 -2.79
CA GLY A 239 -2.46 20.06 -2.35
C GLY A 239 -3.56 19.34 -1.57
N ILE A 240 -3.70 18.01 -1.70
CA ILE A 240 -4.71 17.24 -0.93
C ILE A 240 -4.14 16.61 0.35
N LEU A 241 -2.83 16.63 0.58
CA LEU A 241 -2.20 16.06 1.78
C LEU A 241 -2.71 16.68 3.09
N PRO A 242 -2.98 18.02 3.16
CA PRO A 242 -3.55 18.63 4.35
C PRO A 242 -4.86 18.00 4.81
N ILE A 243 -5.65 17.43 3.90
CA ILE A 243 -6.91 16.76 4.24
C ILE A 243 -6.64 15.46 5.00
N THR A 244 -5.75 14.62 4.49
CA THR A 244 -5.36 13.38 5.19
C THR A 244 -4.68 13.69 6.53
N TYR A 245 -3.79 14.67 6.55
CA TYR A 245 -3.14 15.13 7.78
C TYR A 245 -4.18 15.56 8.83
N ALA A 246 -5.10 16.43 8.46
CA ALA A 246 -6.17 16.89 9.35
C ALA A 246 -7.06 15.73 9.81
N TYR A 247 -7.41 14.80 8.92
CA TYR A 247 -8.21 13.63 9.25
C TYR A 247 -7.55 12.77 10.34
N ILE A 248 -6.26 12.43 10.17
CA ILE A 248 -5.50 11.64 11.16
C ILE A 248 -5.40 12.41 12.49
N ARG A 249 -5.09 13.70 12.44
CA ARG A 249 -4.97 14.56 13.64
C ARG A 249 -6.28 14.72 14.40
N MET A 250 -7.40 14.84 13.69
CA MET A 250 -8.72 14.99 14.31
C MET A 250 -9.21 13.70 14.98
N LEU A 251 -8.90 12.55 14.42
CA LEU A 251 -9.32 11.26 14.95
C LEU A 251 -8.38 10.78 16.07
N GLY A 252 -7.09 11.00 15.94
CA GLY A 252 -6.10 10.42 16.85
C GLY A 252 -6.11 8.90 16.83
N THR A 253 -5.37 8.28 17.72
CA THR A 253 -5.25 6.81 17.80
C THR A 253 -6.59 6.12 18.07
N GLU A 254 -7.35 6.60 19.07
CA GLU A 254 -8.64 6.01 19.44
C GLU A 254 -9.70 6.17 18.33
N GLY A 255 -9.72 7.32 17.67
CA GLY A 255 -10.65 7.58 16.57
C GLY A 255 -10.36 6.70 15.36
N LEU A 256 -9.10 6.51 14.98
CA LEU A 256 -8.71 5.64 13.88
C LEU A 256 -9.08 4.18 14.16
N GLU A 257 -8.83 3.68 15.36
CA GLU A 257 -9.23 2.34 15.78
C GLU A 257 -10.76 2.18 15.74
N THR A 258 -11.49 3.19 16.23
CA THR A 258 -12.97 3.19 16.22
C THR A 258 -13.52 3.17 14.79
N VAL A 259 -12.93 3.92 13.86
CA VAL A 259 -13.30 3.91 12.44
C VAL A 259 -13.16 2.51 11.85
N THR A 260 -12.03 1.84 12.12
CA THR A 260 -11.78 0.48 11.64
C THR A 260 -12.80 -0.52 12.19
N LYS A 261 -13.02 -0.52 13.51
CA LYS A 261 -14.03 -1.38 14.16
C LYS A 261 -15.43 -1.14 13.58
N THR A 262 -15.79 0.12 13.38
CA THR A 262 -17.09 0.50 12.80
C THR A 262 -17.22 0.05 11.35
N ALA A 263 -16.15 0.15 10.54
CA ALA A 263 -16.16 -0.32 9.15
C ALA A 263 -16.40 -1.84 9.07
N ILE A 264 -15.70 -2.62 9.91
CA ILE A 264 -15.89 -4.07 9.99
C ILE A 264 -17.31 -4.41 10.46
N LEU A 265 -17.80 -3.73 11.52
CA LEU A 265 -19.15 -3.94 12.03
C LEU A 265 -20.20 -3.65 10.96
N ASN A 266 -20.07 -2.56 10.22
CA ASN A 266 -21.00 -2.17 9.16
C ASN A 266 -21.04 -3.21 8.04
N ALA A 267 -19.87 -3.72 7.61
CA ALA A 267 -19.79 -4.76 6.60
C ALA A 267 -20.50 -6.04 7.04
N ASN A 268 -20.24 -6.50 8.25
CA ASN A 268 -20.89 -7.68 8.82
C ASN A 268 -22.40 -7.47 9.05
N TYR A 269 -22.81 -6.27 9.46
CA TYR A 269 -24.22 -5.93 9.61
C TYR A 269 -24.97 -6.02 8.27
N LEU A 270 -24.38 -5.48 7.19
CA LEU A 270 -24.97 -5.57 5.86
C LEU A 270 -25.03 -7.02 5.38
N ALA A 271 -23.97 -7.80 5.57
CA ALA A 271 -23.97 -9.24 5.25
C ALA A 271 -25.10 -9.97 5.97
N ALA A 272 -25.25 -9.74 7.29
CA ALA A 272 -26.32 -10.35 8.09
C ALA A 272 -27.73 -9.92 7.64
N LYS A 273 -27.91 -8.67 7.19
CA LYS A 273 -29.19 -8.16 6.69
C LYS A 273 -29.59 -8.72 5.32
N PHE A 274 -28.62 -8.99 4.47
CA PHE A 274 -28.88 -9.39 3.09
C PHE A 274 -28.78 -10.91 2.86
N LYS A 275 -28.23 -11.70 3.77
CA LYS A 275 -27.97 -13.14 3.60
C LYS A 275 -29.19 -13.97 3.16
N ASP A 276 -30.41 -13.56 3.57
CA ASP A 276 -31.62 -14.28 3.25
C ASP A 276 -32.20 -13.90 1.86
N THR A 277 -31.69 -12.81 1.27
CA THR A 277 -32.13 -12.32 -0.04
C THR A 277 -31.06 -12.51 -1.11
N TYR A 278 -29.79 -12.33 -0.75
CA TYR A 278 -28.63 -12.47 -1.63
C TYR A 278 -27.64 -13.46 -1.03
N GLY A 279 -27.13 -14.38 -1.86
CA GLY A 279 -26.06 -15.28 -1.45
C GLY A 279 -24.77 -14.52 -1.15
N ILE A 280 -24.04 -14.95 -0.12
CA ILE A 280 -22.67 -14.51 0.13
C ILE A 280 -21.75 -15.46 -0.64
N VAL A 281 -20.95 -14.95 -1.56
CA VAL A 281 -20.13 -15.78 -2.46
C VAL A 281 -18.91 -16.31 -1.70
N TYR A 282 -18.22 -15.44 -0.95
CA TYR A 282 -17.02 -15.79 -0.19
C TYR A 282 -17.16 -15.39 1.28
N THR A 283 -16.87 -16.32 2.16
CA THR A 283 -16.93 -16.11 3.62
C THR A 283 -15.57 -16.26 4.29
N GLY A 284 -14.56 -16.75 3.57
CA GLY A 284 -13.28 -17.11 4.14
C GLY A 284 -13.35 -18.40 4.99
N ALA A 285 -12.22 -18.74 5.59
CA ALA A 285 -12.11 -19.94 6.43
C ALA A 285 -12.86 -19.82 7.77
N THR A 286 -13.01 -18.59 8.26
CA THR A 286 -13.58 -18.31 9.60
C THR A 286 -15.02 -17.79 9.57
N GLY A 287 -15.60 -17.54 8.44
CA GLY A 287 -16.98 -17.07 8.26
C GLY A 287 -17.10 -15.57 8.11
#